data_5e408399371ad4d6766ebb3ffe7f6ee1
#
_entry.id   5e408399371ad4d6766ebb3ffe7f6ee1
#
_cell.length_a   1.000
_cell.length_b   1.000
_cell.length_c   1.000
_cell.angle_alpha   90.00
_cell.angle_beta   90.00
_cell.angle_gamma   90.00
#
_symmetry.space_group_name_H-M   'P 1'
#
loop_
_entity.id
_entity.type
_entity.pdbx_description
1 polymer ?
#
loop_
_entity_poly.entity_id
_entity_poly.type
_entity_poly.pdbx_seq_one_letter_code
_entity_poly.pdbx_strand_id
1 'polypeptide(L)'
;MLQQTQVDRVIPKWRAFLLAFPTWSDLASASTADVIRLWQGLGYNRRAVMLHRLAKAVIDLGRELPDDIDAMKKLPGIGDYTANAIAAFAFRNPDAAPVDTNISRIFRRVFPRHRSDPKSMQRLARSIRPADVWTWNHALMDIGALHCSARGHVWGLCPLAPLHGSKEPKISLHPFMGGVGGGLVRAKKAIKFESTDRYFRGRIVDALRESPMMLKKLRLRSELAGLEEARFQTLISKLVHGGVVEQYKSTVFLAGDRD
;
A
#
# COMPACT_ATOMS: atom_id res chain seq x y z
N MET A 1 3.56 5.56 -3.43
CA MET A 1 4.33 4.47 -4.04
C MET A 1 4.90 3.49 -3.01
N LEU A 2 5.34 3.93 -1.83
CA LEU A 2 5.97 3.09 -0.78
C LEU A 2 5.06 2.04 -0.10
N GLN A 3 3.75 2.11 -0.26
CA GLN A 3 2.85 1.10 0.30
C GLN A 3 3.18 -0.30 -0.25
N GLN A 4 3.72 -1.18 0.60
CA GLN A 4 4.10 -2.57 0.25
C GLN A 4 5.13 -2.69 -0.90
N THR A 5 5.93 -1.66 -1.14
CA THR A 5 6.99 -1.65 -2.15
C THR A 5 8.29 -1.16 -1.52
N GLN A 6 9.40 -1.82 -1.80
CA GLN A 6 10.73 -1.46 -1.28
C GLN A 6 11.21 -0.12 -1.84
N VAL A 7 11.94 0.64 -1.04
CA VAL A 7 12.42 2.00 -1.34
C VAL A 7 13.23 2.03 -2.63
N ASP A 8 14.17 1.11 -2.80
CA ASP A 8 15.07 1.03 -3.97
C ASP A 8 14.30 0.87 -5.29
N ARG A 9 13.16 0.19 -5.25
CA ARG A 9 12.26 0.08 -6.41
C ARG A 9 11.43 1.34 -6.65
N VAL A 10 11.13 2.08 -5.59
CA VAL A 10 10.28 3.27 -5.66
C VAL A 10 11.06 4.47 -6.20
N ILE A 11 12.29 4.70 -5.74
CA ILE A 11 13.08 5.89 -6.09
C ILE A 11 13.14 6.15 -7.60
N PRO A 12 13.58 5.21 -8.46
CA PRO A 12 13.65 5.45 -9.91
C PRO A 12 12.25 5.67 -10.53
N LYS A 13 11.24 4.96 -10.05
CA LYS A 13 9.87 5.11 -10.54
C LYS A 13 9.23 6.42 -10.11
N TRP A 14 9.49 6.86 -8.89
CA TRP A 14 9.04 8.15 -8.39
C TRP A 14 9.62 9.30 -9.20
N ARG A 15 10.92 9.27 -9.49
CA ARG A 15 11.58 10.28 -10.34
C ARG A 15 10.98 10.33 -11.74
N ALA A 16 10.82 9.17 -12.39
CA ALA A 16 10.22 9.08 -13.73
C ALA A 16 8.76 9.57 -13.72
N PHE A 17 8.01 9.29 -12.65
CA PHE A 17 6.63 9.70 -12.50
C PHE A 17 6.50 11.22 -12.34
N LEU A 18 7.36 11.84 -11.53
CA LEU A 18 7.38 13.31 -11.36
C LEU A 18 7.87 14.05 -12.62
N LEU A 19 8.74 13.42 -13.40
CA LEU A 19 9.17 13.97 -14.68
C LEU A 19 8.02 13.97 -15.71
N ALA A 20 7.23 12.89 -15.74
CA ALA A 20 6.11 12.77 -16.66
C ALA A 20 4.87 13.58 -16.23
N PHE A 21 4.64 13.67 -14.91
CA PHE A 21 3.49 14.35 -14.33
C PHE A 21 3.95 15.29 -13.21
N PRO A 22 4.55 16.45 -13.55
CA PRO A 22 5.11 17.39 -12.58
C PRO A 22 4.03 18.08 -11.72
N THR A 23 2.81 18.22 -12.22
CA THR A 23 1.71 18.86 -11.51
C THR A 23 0.48 17.95 -11.39
N TRP A 24 -0.45 18.33 -10.52
CA TRP A 24 -1.77 17.69 -10.43
C TRP A 24 -2.53 17.74 -11.75
N SER A 25 -2.41 18.87 -12.49
CA SER A 25 -3.04 19.03 -13.80
C SER A 25 -2.49 18.04 -14.83
N ASP A 26 -1.18 17.87 -14.90
CA ASP A 26 -0.55 16.92 -15.82
C ASP A 26 -1.00 15.49 -15.52
N LEU A 27 -1.03 15.12 -14.24
CA LEU A 27 -1.50 13.80 -13.84
C LEU A 27 -3.00 13.62 -14.11
N ALA A 28 -3.83 14.63 -13.85
CA ALA A 28 -5.27 14.53 -14.04
C ALA A 28 -5.69 14.46 -15.52
N SER A 29 -4.94 15.11 -16.42
CA SER A 29 -5.19 15.13 -17.86
C SER A 29 -4.64 13.90 -18.60
N ALA A 30 -3.72 13.16 -17.98
CA ALA A 30 -3.16 11.94 -18.55
C ALA A 30 -4.24 10.85 -18.75
N SER A 31 -4.00 9.91 -19.65
CA SER A 31 -4.81 8.69 -19.71
C SER A 31 -4.54 7.79 -18.49
N THR A 32 -5.55 7.07 -18.02
CA THR A 32 -5.33 6.07 -16.96
C THR A 32 -4.31 5.03 -17.39
N ALA A 33 -4.27 4.68 -18.67
CA ALA A 33 -3.33 3.76 -19.25
C ALA A 33 -1.88 4.23 -19.09
N ASP A 34 -1.58 5.50 -19.37
CA ASP A 34 -0.23 6.06 -19.23
C ASP A 34 0.23 6.05 -17.77
N VAL A 35 -0.67 6.38 -16.86
CA VAL A 35 -0.38 6.29 -15.41
C VAL A 35 -0.06 4.84 -15.01
N ILE A 36 -0.81 3.84 -15.52
CA ILE A 36 -0.56 2.42 -15.28
C ILE A 36 0.75 1.97 -15.94
N ARG A 37 1.11 2.46 -17.13
CA ARG A 37 2.39 2.15 -17.79
C ARG A 37 3.57 2.62 -16.96
N LEU A 38 3.57 3.85 -16.49
CA LEU A 38 4.63 4.39 -15.61
C LEU A 38 4.69 3.69 -14.25
N TRP A 39 3.58 3.11 -13.79
CA TRP A 39 3.52 2.34 -12.54
C TRP A 39 4.14 0.95 -12.63
N GLN A 40 4.62 0.53 -13.79
CA GLN A 40 5.21 -0.79 -14.01
C GLN A 40 6.32 -1.10 -12.99
N GLY A 41 6.29 -2.32 -12.45
CA GLY A 41 7.27 -2.79 -11.45
C GLY A 41 6.92 -2.47 -9.99
N LEU A 42 5.97 -1.56 -9.71
CA LEU A 42 5.53 -1.25 -8.34
C LEU A 42 4.46 -2.21 -7.81
N GLY A 43 3.75 -2.90 -8.70
CA GLY A 43 2.65 -3.79 -8.34
C GLY A 43 1.41 -3.07 -7.80
N TYR A 44 0.36 -3.85 -7.48
CA TYR A 44 -0.90 -3.27 -6.99
C TYR A 44 -1.41 -2.11 -7.85
N ASN A 45 -1.58 -2.33 -9.13
CA ASN A 45 -1.90 -1.32 -10.16
C ASN A 45 -3.12 -0.44 -9.82
N ARG A 46 -4.08 -0.95 -9.00
CA ARG A 46 -5.19 -0.14 -8.51
C ARG A 46 -4.73 1.13 -7.76
N ARG A 47 -3.51 1.14 -7.17
CA ARG A 47 -2.96 2.35 -6.54
C ARG A 47 -2.68 3.46 -7.54
N ALA A 48 -2.23 3.09 -8.76
CA ALA A 48 -2.06 4.04 -9.86
C ALA A 48 -3.40 4.67 -10.25
N VAL A 49 -4.44 3.84 -10.41
CA VAL A 49 -5.81 4.30 -10.71
C VAL A 49 -6.33 5.23 -9.61
N MET A 50 -6.12 4.88 -8.34
CA MET A 50 -6.55 5.73 -7.22
C MET A 50 -5.78 7.05 -7.19
N LEU A 51 -4.47 7.06 -7.46
CA LEU A 51 -3.67 8.28 -7.54
C LEU A 51 -4.13 9.18 -8.70
N HIS A 52 -4.46 8.61 -9.85
CA HIS A 52 -5.02 9.36 -10.98
C HIS A 52 -6.39 9.97 -10.64
N ARG A 53 -7.28 9.18 -10.00
CA ARG A 53 -8.58 9.71 -9.52
C ARG A 53 -8.41 10.78 -8.46
N LEU A 54 -7.41 10.63 -7.58
CA LEU A 54 -7.06 11.66 -6.60
C LEU A 54 -6.66 12.96 -7.30
N ALA A 55 -5.81 12.90 -8.33
CA ALA A 55 -5.41 14.09 -9.08
C ALA A 55 -6.62 14.82 -9.67
N LYS A 56 -7.56 14.11 -10.28
CA LYS A 56 -8.82 14.70 -10.79
C LYS A 56 -9.62 15.37 -9.68
N ALA A 57 -9.80 14.68 -8.55
CA ALA A 57 -10.52 15.26 -7.41
C ALA A 57 -9.82 16.50 -6.81
N VAL A 58 -8.48 16.55 -6.82
CA VAL A 58 -7.71 17.73 -6.38
C VAL A 58 -7.91 18.90 -7.34
N ILE A 59 -7.99 18.67 -8.65
CA ILE A 59 -8.31 19.71 -9.63
C ILE A 59 -9.71 20.28 -9.37
N ASP A 60 -10.70 19.41 -9.11
CA ASP A 60 -12.07 19.83 -8.79
C ASP A 60 -12.16 20.64 -7.50
N LEU A 61 -11.24 20.45 -6.55
CA LEU A 61 -11.12 21.20 -5.30
C LEU A 61 -10.32 22.52 -5.42
N GLY A 62 -9.91 22.94 -6.60
CA GLY A 62 -9.15 24.18 -6.80
C GLY A 62 -7.62 23.97 -6.85
N ARG A 63 -7.16 22.76 -7.15
CA ARG A 63 -5.77 22.35 -7.35
C ARG A 63 -4.90 22.21 -6.09
N GLU A 64 -5.49 22.25 -4.92
CA GLU A 64 -4.77 22.05 -3.66
C GLU A 64 -5.31 20.84 -2.90
N LEU A 65 -4.42 20.10 -2.29
CA LEU A 65 -4.79 19.03 -1.39
C LEU A 65 -5.15 19.65 -0.03
N PRO A 66 -6.32 19.34 0.55
CA PRO A 66 -6.69 19.88 1.86
C PRO A 66 -5.69 19.42 2.94
N ASP A 67 -5.39 20.27 3.91
CA ASP A 67 -4.55 19.98 5.07
C ASP A 67 -5.33 19.31 6.22
N ASP A 68 -6.66 19.37 6.16
CA ASP A 68 -7.56 18.71 7.12
C ASP A 68 -7.62 17.20 6.89
N ILE A 69 -7.39 16.43 7.97
CA ILE A 69 -7.30 14.96 7.92
C ILE A 69 -8.63 14.33 7.48
N ASP A 70 -9.76 14.85 7.94
CA ASP A 70 -11.07 14.27 7.62
C ASP A 70 -11.53 14.65 6.22
N ALA A 71 -11.15 15.82 5.72
CA ALA A 71 -11.33 16.20 4.32
C ALA A 71 -10.49 15.29 3.40
N MET A 72 -9.20 15.08 3.72
CA MET A 72 -8.34 14.17 2.96
C MET A 72 -8.90 12.75 2.87
N LYS A 73 -9.49 12.21 3.94
CA LYS A 73 -10.06 10.85 3.97
C LYS A 73 -11.24 10.65 3.03
N LYS A 74 -11.88 11.72 2.58
CA LYS A 74 -12.96 11.66 1.59
C LYS A 74 -12.44 11.50 0.16
N LEU A 75 -11.15 11.70 -0.06
CA LEU A 75 -10.53 11.66 -1.38
C LEU A 75 -10.19 10.23 -1.83
N PRO A 76 -10.21 9.96 -3.15
CA PRO A 76 -9.91 8.65 -3.69
C PRO A 76 -8.55 8.10 -3.25
N GLY A 77 -8.53 6.89 -2.70
CA GLY A 77 -7.28 6.20 -2.32
C GLY A 77 -6.62 6.69 -1.03
N ILE A 78 -7.19 7.65 -0.33
CA ILE A 78 -6.71 8.17 0.94
C ILE A 78 -7.52 7.55 2.09
N GLY A 79 -6.88 6.63 2.82
CA GLY A 79 -7.42 6.05 4.06
C GLY A 79 -6.83 6.72 5.31
N ASP A 80 -7.26 6.27 6.49
CA ASP A 80 -6.83 6.83 7.78
C ASP A 80 -5.31 6.99 7.92
N TYR A 81 -4.54 5.94 7.59
CA TYR A 81 -3.08 6.02 7.63
C TYR A 81 -2.54 7.06 6.66
N THR A 82 -3.00 7.04 5.41
CA THR A 82 -2.46 7.92 4.36
C THR A 82 -2.76 9.39 4.66
N ALA A 83 -3.98 9.70 5.13
CA ALA A 83 -4.35 11.05 5.52
C ALA A 83 -3.47 11.56 6.68
N ASN A 84 -3.32 10.77 7.74
CA ASN A 84 -2.44 11.13 8.85
C ASN A 84 -0.97 11.24 8.44
N ALA A 85 -0.48 10.38 7.52
CA ALA A 85 0.89 10.46 7.04
C ALA A 85 1.14 11.72 6.21
N ILE A 86 0.23 12.09 5.32
CA ILE A 86 0.32 13.35 4.55
C ILE A 86 0.28 14.54 5.51
N ALA A 87 -0.66 14.55 6.45
CA ALA A 87 -0.78 15.62 7.45
C ALA A 87 0.50 15.77 8.28
N ALA A 88 1.10 14.67 8.75
CA ALA A 88 2.32 14.70 9.55
C ALA A 88 3.55 15.14 8.74
N PHE A 89 3.75 14.55 7.56
CA PHE A 89 5.01 14.68 6.82
C PHE A 89 5.01 15.86 5.84
N ALA A 90 3.89 16.17 5.20
CA ALA A 90 3.80 17.28 4.25
C ALA A 90 3.33 18.58 4.90
N PHE A 91 2.32 18.50 5.76
CA PHE A 91 1.71 19.69 6.38
C PHE A 91 2.22 19.97 7.82
N ARG A 92 2.98 19.07 8.43
CA ARG A 92 3.43 19.18 9.84
C ARG A 92 2.27 19.41 10.82
N ASN A 93 1.10 18.91 10.49
CA ASN A 93 -0.10 19.09 11.28
C ASN A 93 0.07 18.39 12.65
N PRO A 94 -0.02 19.14 13.77
CA PRO A 94 0.22 18.59 15.12
C PRO A 94 -0.84 17.56 15.53
N ASP A 95 -1.98 17.51 14.89
CA ASP A 95 -3.04 16.54 15.17
C ASP A 95 -2.86 15.20 14.45
N ALA A 96 -1.86 15.12 13.57
CA ALA A 96 -1.58 13.92 12.82
C ALA A 96 -0.95 12.82 13.69
N ALA A 97 -1.41 11.60 13.51
CA ALA A 97 -0.89 10.42 14.21
C ALA A 97 -0.93 9.19 13.27
N PRO A 98 -0.04 9.10 12.28
CA PRO A 98 -0.01 7.95 11.38
C PRO A 98 0.40 6.68 12.13
N VAL A 99 -0.42 5.64 12.02
CA VAL A 99 -0.13 4.33 12.62
C VAL A 99 -0.10 3.28 11.54
N ASP A 100 1.11 2.91 11.12
CA ASP A 100 1.34 1.79 10.23
C ASP A 100 1.52 0.46 11.00
N THR A 101 1.85 -0.60 10.29
CA THR A 101 2.10 -1.91 10.91
C THR A 101 3.34 -1.91 11.80
N ASN A 102 4.34 -1.08 11.51
CA ASN A 102 5.57 -0.97 12.30
C ASN A 102 5.32 -0.21 13.60
N ILE A 103 4.69 0.94 13.52
CA ILE A 103 4.30 1.76 14.68
C ILE A 103 3.32 0.98 15.57
N SER A 104 2.33 0.31 14.99
CA SER A 104 1.42 -0.56 15.72
C SER A 104 2.16 -1.69 16.46
N ARG A 105 3.22 -2.25 15.88
CA ARG A 105 4.05 -3.27 16.51
C ARG A 105 4.87 -2.71 17.67
N ILE A 106 5.45 -1.52 17.53
CA ILE A 106 6.14 -0.81 18.61
C ILE A 106 5.18 -0.59 19.77
N PHE A 107 4.00 -0.03 19.51
CA PHE A 107 3.02 0.25 20.56
C PHE A 107 2.56 -1.00 21.30
N ARG A 108 2.35 -2.12 20.61
CA ARG A 108 2.03 -3.40 21.28
C ARG A 108 3.13 -3.90 22.20
N ARG A 109 4.37 -3.60 21.91
CA ARG A 109 5.52 -4.00 22.74
C ARG A 109 5.72 -3.07 23.94
N VAL A 110 5.54 -1.78 23.73
CA VAL A 110 5.69 -0.76 24.79
C VAL A 110 4.44 -0.72 25.69
N PHE A 111 3.26 -0.90 25.12
CA PHE A 111 1.97 -0.85 25.83
C PHE A 111 1.22 -2.18 25.73
N PRO A 112 1.73 -3.28 26.30
CA PRO A 112 1.17 -4.63 26.10
C PRO A 112 -0.26 -4.81 26.64
N ARG A 113 -0.67 -3.96 27.60
CA ARG A 113 -2.03 -3.97 28.17
C ARG A 113 -3.04 -3.15 27.36
N HIS A 114 -2.57 -2.39 26.36
CA HIS A 114 -3.45 -1.58 25.53
C HIS A 114 -4.09 -2.46 24.43
N ARG A 115 -5.36 -2.14 24.09
CA ARG A 115 -6.07 -2.87 23.03
C ARG A 115 -5.38 -2.69 21.70
N SER A 116 -5.21 -3.78 20.94
CA SER A 116 -4.47 -3.79 19.67
C SER A 116 -5.35 -3.60 18.42
N ASP A 117 -6.64 -3.28 18.60
CA ASP A 117 -7.49 -2.94 17.46
C ASP A 117 -7.10 -1.58 16.84
N PRO A 118 -7.32 -1.37 15.54
CA PRO A 118 -6.84 -0.18 14.84
C PRO A 118 -7.32 1.14 15.46
N LYS A 119 -8.56 1.21 15.90
CA LYS A 119 -9.12 2.44 16.52
C LYS A 119 -8.46 2.77 17.85
N SER A 120 -8.20 1.76 18.67
CA SER A 120 -7.50 1.93 19.95
C SER A 120 -6.05 2.33 19.76
N MET A 121 -5.32 1.73 18.78
CA MET A 121 -3.97 2.13 18.43
C MET A 121 -3.90 3.58 17.92
N GLN A 122 -4.90 4.01 17.15
CA GLN A 122 -4.99 5.39 16.67
C GLN A 122 -5.23 6.37 17.83
N ARG A 123 -6.10 6.03 18.80
CA ARG A 123 -6.30 6.84 20.01
C ARG A 123 -5.05 6.93 20.86
N LEU A 124 -4.34 5.82 21.06
CA LEU A 124 -3.08 5.80 21.78
C LEU A 124 -2.05 6.71 21.09
N ALA A 125 -1.88 6.58 19.76
CA ALA A 125 -0.97 7.42 19.00
C ALA A 125 -1.25 8.92 19.21
N ARG A 126 -2.52 9.30 19.18
CA ARG A 126 -2.95 10.69 19.43
C ARG A 126 -2.66 11.16 20.85
N SER A 127 -2.81 10.29 21.86
CA SER A 127 -2.62 10.66 23.27
C SER A 127 -1.15 10.81 23.66
N ILE A 128 -0.21 10.18 22.96
CA ILE A 128 1.22 10.20 23.31
C ILE A 128 2.08 11.00 22.33
N ARG A 129 1.50 11.55 21.27
CA ARG A 129 2.25 12.33 20.28
C ARG A 129 2.75 13.64 20.89
N PRO A 130 3.99 14.03 20.64
CA PRO A 130 4.51 15.37 20.98
C PRO A 130 4.03 16.42 19.95
N ALA A 131 4.36 17.68 20.20
CA ALA A 131 4.07 18.76 19.25
C ALA A 131 4.82 18.59 17.92
N ASP A 132 6.08 18.15 17.95
CA ASP A 132 6.84 17.82 16.74
C ASP A 132 6.49 16.42 16.24
N VAL A 133 5.34 16.32 15.58
CA VAL A 133 4.84 15.06 14.99
C VAL A 133 5.72 14.57 13.84
N TRP A 134 6.43 15.47 13.16
CA TRP A 134 7.29 15.10 12.04
C TRP A 134 8.49 14.28 12.51
N THR A 135 9.27 14.81 13.43
CA THR A 135 10.42 14.09 14.02
C THR A 135 9.98 12.84 14.77
N TRP A 136 8.88 12.92 15.54
CA TRP A 136 8.33 11.79 16.26
C TRP A 136 8.01 10.59 15.35
N ASN A 137 7.30 10.83 14.26
CA ASN A 137 6.91 9.73 13.36
C ASN A 137 8.09 9.18 12.57
N HIS A 138 9.07 10.02 12.18
CA HIS A 138 10.31 9.54 11.59
C HIS A 138 11.08 8.63 12.56
N ALA A 139 11.26 9.06 13.80
CA ALA A 139 11.93 8.26 14.84
C ALA A 139 11.22 6.91 15.06
N LEU A 140 9.90 6.88 15.12
CA LEU A 140 9.14 5.63 15.24
C LEU A 140 9.32 4.72 14.02
N MET A 141 9.36 5.27 12.80
CA MET A 141 9.61 4.49 11.58
C MET A 141 11.03 3.91 11.58
N ASP A 142 12.04 4.69 11.97
CA ASP A 142 13.43 4.23 12.08
C ASP A 142 13.59 3.14 13.14
N ILE A 143 13.01 3.32 14.32
CA ILE A 143 12.98 2.26 15.36
C ILE A 143 12.29 1.01 14.82
N GLY A 144 11.20 1.17 14.09
CA GLY A 144 10.47 0.06 13.48
C GLY A 144 11.26 -0.71 12.43
N ALA A 145 12.09 -0.02 11.69
CA ALA A 145 12.93 -0.59 10.64
C ALA A 145 14.22 -1.23 11.20
N LEU A 146 14.91 -0.52 12.12
CA LEU A 146 16.24 -0.88 12.58
C LEU A 146 16.23 -1.84 13.78
N HIS A 147 15.33 -1.64 14.73
CA HIS A 147 15.33 -2.35 16.00
C HIS A 147 14.10 -3.22 16.24
N CYS A 148 12.93 -2.77 15.80
CA CYS A 148 11.65 -3.40 16.08
C CYS A 148 11.11 -4.16 14.86
N SER A 149 11.91 -5.10 14.30
CA SER A 149 11.48 -5.84 13.10
C SER A 149 10.37 -6.87 13.39
N ALA A 150 9.68 -7.32 12.34
CA ALA A 150 8.65 -8.34 12.46
C ALA A 150 9.22 -9.74 12.75
N ARG A 151 10.46 -10.00 12.32
CA ARG A 151 11.11 -11.33 12.40
C ARG A 151 12.08 -11.47 13.58
N GLY A 152 12.35 -10.40 14.28
CA GLY A 152 13.26 -10.42 15.42
C GLY A 152 13.27 -9.06 16.12
N HIS A 153 13.57 -9.08 17.40
CA HIS A 153 13.73 -7.89 18.21
C HIS A 153 15.01 -8.04 19.00
N VAL A 154 15.96 -7.13 18.78
CA VAL A 154 17.23 -7.14 19.51
C VAL A 154 17.07 -6.23 20.72
N TRP A 155 16.69 -6.82 21.84
CA TRP A 155 16.40 -6.09 23.09
C TRP A 155 17.55 -5.18 23.53
N GLY A 156 18.76 -5.70 23.54
CA GLY A 156 19.95 -4.96 23.99
C GLY A 156 20.30 -3.72 23.15
N LEU A 157 19.75 -3.62 21.93
CA LEU A 157 19.97 -2.48 21.03
C LEU A 157 18.71 -1.64 20.83
N CYS A 158 17.59 -1.98 21.48
CA CYS A 158 16.35 -1.24 21.32
C CYS A 158 16.35 0.02 22.20
N PRO A 159 16.25 1.22 21.63
CA PRO A 159 16.20 2.45 22.42
C PRO A 159 14.97 2.55 23.32
N LEU A 160 13.92 1.76 23.05
CA LEU A 160 12.71 1.70 23.86
C LEU A 160 12.72 0.55 24.89
N ALA A 161 13.82 -0.20 25.03
CA ALA A 161 13.90 -1.32 25.97
C ALA A 161 13.51 -0.93 27.41
N PRO A 162 13.92 0.22 27.96
CA PRO A 162 13.51 0.65 29.31
C PRO A 162 11.99 0.87 29.46
N LEU A 163 11.28 1.13 28.38
CA LEU A 163 9.84 1.40 28.38
C LEU A 163 8.99 0.14 28.16
N HIS A 164 9.62 -0.97 27.83
CA HIS A 164 8.89 -2.22 27.68
C HIS A 164 8.43 -2.73 29.04
N GLY A 165 7.13 -2.75 29.27
CA GLY A 165 6.52 -3.11 30.57
C GLY A 165 6.66 -4.59 30.97
N SER A 166 7.48 -5.36 30.28
CA SER A 166 7.80 -6.77 30.60
C SER A 166 9.30 -6.98 30.52
N LYS A 167 9.84 -7.71 31.50
CA LYS A 167 11.16 -8.37 31.37
C LYS A 167 11.19 -9.08 30.03
N GLU A 168 12.35 -9.10 29.38
CA GLU A 168 12.65 -9.77 28.12
C GLU A 168 11.65 -10.92 27.85
N PRO A 169 10.68 -10.76 26.94
CA PRO A 169 9.76 -11.84 26.71
C PRO A 169 10.61 -13.03 26.24
N LYS A 170 10.43 -14.19 26.81
CA LYS A 170 10.88 -15.46 26.23
C LYS A 170 10.15 -15.63 24.90
N ILE A 171 10.52 -14.81 23.91
CA ILE A 171 9.97 -14.88 22.57
C ILE A 171 10.65 -16.07 21.94
N SER A 172 9.96 -17.20 21.99
CA SER A 172 10.10 -18.21 20.95
C SER A 172 10.10 -17.45 19.59
N LEU A 173 11.13 -17.69 18.80
CA LEU A 173 11.27 -17.21 17.43
C LEU A 173 10.18 -17.82 16.54
N HIS A 174 8.91 -17.47 16.80
CA HIS A 174 7.84 -17.83 15.90
C HIS A 174 7.67 -16.73 14.86
N PRO A 175 7.80 -17.05 13.57
CA PRO A 175 7.52 -16.11 12.51
C PRO A 175 6.08 -15.64 12.66
N PHE A 176 5.89 -14.35 12.85
CA PHE A 176 4.59 -13.70 12.93
C PHE A 176 3.83 -13.88 11.61
N MET A 177 2.92 -14.82 11.60
CA MET A 177 1.83 -14.85 10.62
C MET A 177 0.76 -13.86 11.07
N GLY A 178 0.47 -12.86 10.23
CA GLY A 178 -0.63 -11.93 10.46
C GLY A 178 -1.95 -12.70 10.58
N GLY A 179 -2.56 -12.63 11.75
CA GLY A 179 -3.86 -13.22 12.02
C GLY A 179 -4.21 -12.99 13.48
N VAL A 180 -5.36 -12.40 13.73
CA VAL A 180 -5.96 -12.25 15.05
C VAL A 180 -6.36 -13.64 15.53
N GLY A 181 -5.85 -14.09 16.70
CA GLY A 181 -6.32 -15.31 17.35
C GLY A 181 -5.17 -16.25 17.71
N GLY A 182 -4.87 -16.36 19.02
CA GLY A 182 -3.96 -17.33 19.58
C GLY A 182 -4.52 -18.76 19.45
N GLY A 183 -4.06 -19.46 18.45
CA GLY A 183 -4.21 -20.88 18.25
C GLY A 183 -2.99 -21.39 17.49
N LEU A 184 -2.45 -22.55 17.88
CA LEU A 184 -1.41 -23.28 17.17
C LEU A 184 -1.85 -23.52 15.71
N VAL A 185 -1.55 -22.58 14.83
CA VAL A 185 -1.83 -22.72 13.39
C VAL A 185 -0.66 -23.53 12.81
N ARG A 186 -0.92 -24.78 12.43
CA ARG A 186 -0.05 -25.58 11.56
C ARG A 186 0.44 -24.70 10.42
N ALA A 187 1.76 -24.63 10.21
CA ALA A 187 2.37 -23.92 9.10
C ALA A 187 1.70 -24.34 7.78
N LYS A 188 0.85 -23.49 7.22
CA LYS A 188 0.33 -23.69 5.86
C LYS A 188 1.54 -23.72 4.93
N LYS A 189 1.66 -24.76 4.08
CA LYS A 189 2.66 -24.79 3.00
C LYS A 189 2.69 -23.42 2.32
N ALA A 190 3.87 -22.82 2.25
CA ALA A 190 4.04 -21.53 1.59
C ALA A 190 3.57 -21.65 0.13
N ILE A 191 2.49 -20.95 -0.20
CA ILE A 191 1.96 -20.91 -1.57
C ILE A 191 3.01 -20.20 -2.42
N LYS A 192 3.48 -20.83 -3.50
CA LYS A 192 4.39 -20.21 -4.45
C LYS A 192 3.75 -18.94 -5.01
N PHE A 193 4.51 -17.84 -5.08
CA PHE A 193 4.00 -16.55 -5.54
C PHE A 193 3.35 -16.65 -6.94
N GLU A 194 3.96 -17.45 -7.81
CA GLU A 194 3.52 -17.70 -9.19
C GLU A 194 2.15 -18.40 -9.29
N SER A 195 1.65 -18.98 -8.19
CA SER A 195 0.31 -19.59 -8.14
C SER A 195 -0.76 -18.66 -7.58
N THR A 196 -0.40 -17.43 -7.20
CA THR A 196 -1.32 -16.47 -6.57
C THR A 196 -2.09 -15.64 -7.59
N ASP A 197 -3.30 -15.22 -7.24
CA ASP A 197 -4.09 -14.24 -8.02
C ASP A 197 -3.33 -12.92 -8.25
N ARG A 198 -2.44 -12.56 -7.33
CA ARG A 198 -1.61 -11.36 -7.45
C ARG A 198 -0.64 -11.48 -8.62
N TYR A 199 0.01 -12.63 -8.76
CA TYR A 199 0.92 -12.91 -9.87
C TYR A 199 0.18 -12.82 -11.21
N PHE A 200 -0.91 -13.58 -11.34
CA PHE A 200 -1.68 -13.62 -12.60
C PHE A 200 -2.25 -12.25 -12.98
N ARG A 201 -2.80 -11.48 -12.03
CA ARG A 201 -3.22 -10.09 -12.32
C ARG A 201 -2.07 -9.22 -12.81
N GLY A 202 -0.88 -9.41 -12.24
CA GLY A 202 0.33 -8.72 -12.72
C GLY A 202 0.62 -9.06 -14.17
N ARG A 203 0.64 -10.35 -14.52
CA ARG A 203 0.92 -10.81 -15.91
C ARG A 203 -0.12 -10.34 -16.91
N ILE A 204 -1.40 -10.34 -16.54
CA ILE A 204 -2.47 -9.80 -17.39
C ILE A 204 -2.22 -8.32 -17.70
N VAL A 205 -1.95 -7.52 -16.67
CA VAL A 205 -1.71 -6.08 -16.87
C VAL A 205 -0.41 -5.83 -17.63
N ASP A 206 0.65 -6.62 -17.39
CA ASP A 206 1.92 -6.50 -18.14
C ASP A 206 1.71 -6.76 -19.64
N ALA A 207 0.93 -7.76 -20.00
CA ALA A 207 0.59 -8.04 -21.40
C ALA A 207 -0.17 -6.87 -22.06
N LEU A 208 -1.12 -6.28 -21.32
CA LEU A 208 -1.95 -5.18 -21.83
C LEU A 208 -1.22 -3.84 -21.90
N ARG A 209 -0.05 -3.69 -21.24
CA ARG A 209 0.81 -2.51 -21.42
C ARG A 209 1.40 -2.42 -22.82
N GLU A 210 1.60 -3.56 -23.46
CA GLU A 210 2.13 -3.64 -24.82
C GLU A 210 1.07 -3.25 -25.86
N SER A 211 -0.13 -3.81 -25.74
CA SER A 211 -1.25 -3.54 -26.64
C SER A 211 -2.56 -4.13 -26.13
N PRO A 212 -3.70 -3.59 -26.58
CA PRO A 212 -5.00 -4.25 -26.42
C PRO A 212 -5.00 -5.67 -26.95
N MET A 213 -5.73 -6.58 -26.31
CA MET A 213 -5.67 -8.00 -26.68
C MET A 213 -7.02 -8.68 -26.54
N MET A 214 -7.36 -9.56 -27.47
CA MET A 214 -8.53 -10.44 -27.33
C MET A 214 -8.36 -11.40 -26.16
N LEU A 215 -9.42 -11.63 -25.39
CA LEU A 215 -9.41 -12.55 -24.24
C LEU A 215 -8.83 -13.93 -24.58
N LYS A 216 -9.19 -14.50 -25.74
CA LYS A 216 -8.65 -15.79 -26.20
C LYS A 216 -7.13 -15.74 -26.37
N LYS A 217 -6.59 -14.67 -26.99
CA LYS A 217 -5.15 -14.50 -27.20
C LYS A 217 -4.43 -14.26 -25.88
N LEU A 218 -4.99 -13.42 -25.01
CA LEU A 218 -4.45 -13.16 -23.68
C LEU A 218 -4.36 -14.45 -22.85
N ARG A 219 -5.40 -15.28 -22.90
CA ARG A 219 -5.48 -16.57 -22.19
C ARG A 219 -4.40 -17.56 -22.60
N LEU A 220 -3.98 -17.53 -23.87
CA LEU A 220 -2.96 -18.43 -24.43
C LEU A 220 -1.51 -18.03 -24.14
N ARG A 221 -1.29 -16.91 -23.47
CA ARG A 221 0.10 -16.53 -23.08
C ARG A 221 0.68 -17.54 -22.10
N SER A 222 1.94 -17.85 -22.28
CA SER A 222 2.67 -18.84 -21.45
C SER A 222 2.61 -18.54 -19.96
N GLU A 223 2.63 -17.24 -19.59
CA GLU A 223 2.57 -16.77 -18.21
C GLU A 223 1.22 -17.03 -17.52
N LEU A 224 0.19 -17.31 -18.33
CA LEU A 224 -1.15 -17.65 -17.86
C LEU A 224 -1.48 -19.15 -18.05
N ALA A 225 -0.51 -19.93 -18.52
CA ALA A 225 -0.65 -21.37 -18.70
C ALA A 225 -1.06 -22.06 -17.37
N GLY A 226 -2.00 -23.00 -17.45
CA GLY A 226 -2.50 -23.70 -16.26
C GLY A 226 -3.55 -22.95 -15.43
N LEU A 227 -3.87 -21.69 -15.78
CA LEU A 227 -4.94 -20.95 -15.10
C LEU A 227 -6.30 -21.45 -15.60
N GLU A 228 -7.16 -21.89 -14.70
CA GLU A 228 -8.53 -22.33 -15.04
C GLU A 228 -9.36 -21.19 -15.63
N GLU A 229 -10.26 -21.48 -16.58
CA GLU A 229 -11.08 -20.48 -17.26
C GLU A 229 -11.91 -19.65 -16.27
N ALA A 230 -12.59 -20.30 -15.33
CA ALA A 230 -13.43 -19.61 -14.34
C ALA A 230 -12.59 -18.63 -13.46
N ARG A 231 -11.35 -19.04 -13.10
CA ARG A 231 -10.43 -18.19 -12.35
C ARG A 231 -9.91 -17.03 -13.19
N PHE A 232 -9.59 -17.27 -14.47
CA PHE A 232 -9.18 -16.23 -15.41
C PHE A 232 -10.26 -15.16 -15.55
N GLN A 233 -11.52 -15.54 -15.79
CA GLN A 233 -12.66 -14.63 -15.90
C GLN A 233 -12.87 -13.83 -14.60
N THR A 234 -12.73 -14.48 -13.45
CA THR A 234 -12.77 -13.81 -12.15
C THR A 234 -11.68 -12.75 -12.02
N LEU A 235 -10.46 -13.00 -12.49
CA LEU A 235 -9.36 -12.05 -12.44
C LEU A 235 -9.60 -10.86 -13.37
N ILE A 236 -10.07 -11.10 -14.58
CA ILE A 236 -10.48 -10.02 -15.51
C ILE A 236 -11.57 -9.15 -14.88
N SER A 237 -12.62 -9.74 -14.35
CA SER A 237 -13.70 -9.02 -13.67
C SER A 237 -13.19 -8.15 -12.51
N LYS A 238 -12.28 -8.68 -11.68
CA LYS A 238 -11.65 -7.92 -10.60
C LYS A 238 -10.81 -6.74 -11.10
N LEU A 239 -10.13 -6.89 -12.24
CA LEU A 239 -9.32 -5.82 -12.84
C LEU A 239 -10.21 -4.74 -13.45
N VAL A 240 -11.32 -5.13 -14.10
CA VAL A 240 -12.34 -4.20 -14.63
C VAL A 240 -13.00 -3.44 -13.49
N HIS A 241 -13.48 -4.13 -12.45
CA HIS A 241 -14.08 -3.48 -11.28
C HIS A 241 -13.09 -2.53 -10.58
N GLY A 242 -11.81 -2.88 -10.58
CA GLY A 242 -10.73 -2.03 -10.05
C GLY A 242 -10.40 -0.81 -10.91
N GLY A 243 -10.95 -0.71 -12.13
CA GLY A 243 -10.66 0.36 -13.09
C GLY A 243 -9.24 0.30 -13.65
N VAL A 244 -8.60 -0.87 -13.61
CA VAL A 244 -7.25 -1.10 -14.14
C VAL A 244 -7.30 -1.45 -15.62
N VAL A 245 -8.30 -2.22 -16.02
CA VAL A 245 -8.56 -2.62 -17.40
C VAL A 245 -10.01 -2.33 -17.77
N GLU A 246 -10.26 -2.22 -19.04
CA GLU A 246 -11.59 -2.17 -19.64
C GLU A 246 -11.76 -3.33 -20.60
N GLN A 247 -13.00 -3.74 -20.80
CA GLN A 247 -13.37 -4.80 -21.74
C GLN A 247 -14.47 -4.29 -22.67
N TYR A 248 -14.24 -4.46 -23.96
CA TYR A 248 -15.26 -4.25 -24.98
C TYR A 248 -15.38 -5.48 -25.87
N LYS A 249 -16.58 -6.09 -25.90
CA LYS A 249 -16.79 -7.39 -26.54
C LYS A 249 -15.77 -8.42 -26.03
N SER A 250 -14.95 -8.97 -26.91
CA SER A 250 -13.91 -9.96 -26.60
C SER A 250 -12.51 -9.35 -26.39
N THR A 251 -12.36 -8.03 -26.47
CA THR A 251 -11.05 -7.34 -26.35
C THR A 251 -10.93 -6.69 -24.99
N VAL A 252 -9.75 -6.81 -24.39
CA VAL A 252 -9.35 -6.18 -23.10
C VAL A 252 -8.18 -5.23 -23.35
N PHE A 253 -8.17 -4.10 -22.67
CA PHE A 253 -7.16 -3.06 -22.79
C PHE A 253 -7.00 -2.34 -21.45
N LEU A 254 -5.91 -1.58 -21.27
CA LEU A 254 -5.77 -0.74 -20.09
C LEU A 254 -6.88 0.31 -20.08
N ALA A 255 -7.35 0.66 -18.89
CA ALA A 255 -8.38 1.70 -18.77
C ALA A 255 -7.89 3.03 -19.37
N GLY A 256 -8.69 3.62 -20.26
CA GLY A 256 -8.34 4.85 -20.99
C GLY A 256 -7.45 4.65 -22.22
N ASP A 257 -7.30 3.43 -22.74
CA ASP A 257 -6.55 3.10 -23.97
C ASP A 257 -7.46 3.01 -25.20
N ARG A 258 -8.74 3.33 -25.03
CA ARG A 258 -9.75 3.09 -26.07
C ARG A 258 -9.96 4.27 -27.03
N ASP A 259 -9.29 5.39 -26.79
CA ASP A 259 -9.43 6.61 -27.60
C ASP A 259 -8.49 6.62 -28.78
#